data_c764a8d1404fd8292ea9cc1a76f9ec9c
#
_entry.id   c764a8d1404fd8292ea9cc1a76f9ec9c
#
_cell.length_a   1.000
_cell.length_b   1.000
_cell.length_c   1.000
_cell.angle_alpha   90.00
_cell.angle_beta   90.00
_cell.angle_gamma   90.00
#
_symmetry.space_group_name_H-M   'P 1'
#
loop_
_entity.id
_entity.type
_entity.pdbx_description
1 polymer ?
#
loop_
_entity_poly.entity_id
_entity_poly.type
_entity_poly.pdbx_seq_one_letter_code
_entity_poly.pdbx_strand_id
1 'polypeptide(L)'
;SSFLSNMSHDIRTPMNAIIGFTTLAVSRLDDKKCVKDYLAKILAAGNHLLSLINDILDMSRIESGKIQLDETEVNLSDVLHEIKTIVSGQIYAKQLELYMDAMDVTDEDVYCDKTRLNQVLMNLLSNATKYTPEGGSIQLSLFEEASPRGENFVRTHLKVKDNGIGMSPEFLQRIYESYSRADEARIHKTEGAGLGMAITKYIVDAMGGTIDIQSELNKGTEFHITIDLEKAALLEADMVLPPWNMLVVDDDAVLCQTAVSALKSIGVNAESTLSGESAMKRIVQRHRQHNDYQIILLDWKLPDMDGLQIAREIRRSFGSEIPILLISAYDWTEFEEEAREAGI
;
A
#
# COMPACT_ATOMS: atom_id res chain seq x y z
N SER A 1 -12.23 2.98 36.72
CA SER A 1 -13.63 2.51 36.52
C SER A 1 -14.26 2.95 35.19
N SER A 2 -13.77 4.01 34.53
CA SER A 2 -14.26 4.44 33.20
C SER A 2 -13.87 3.45 32.08
N PHE A 3 -12.71 2.84 32.16
CA PHE A 3 -12.17 1.84 31.24
C PHE A 3 -13.14 0.67 30.98
N LEU A 4 -13.53 -0.06 32.03
CA LEU A 4 -14.43 -1.20 31.93
C LEU A 4 -15.84 -0.80 31.45
N SER A 5 -16.31 0.41 31.81
CA SER A 5 -17.60 0.92 31.38
C SER A 5 -17.62 1.21 29.87
N ASN A 6 -16.58 1.86 29.33
CA ASN A 6 -16.46 2.17 27.90
C ASN A 6 -16.31 0.89 27.08
N MET A 7 -15.46 -0.05 27.52
CA MET A 7 -15.31 -1.36 26.88
C MET A 7 -16.63 -2.14 26.82
N SER A 8 -17.37 -2.18 27.96
CA SER A 8 -18.67 -2.86 27.98
C SER A 8 -19.67 -2.27 27.00
N HIS A 9 -19.68 -0.95 26.83
CA HIS A 9 -20.51 -0.27 25.86
C HIS A 9 -20.10 -0.61 24.42
N ASP A 10 -18.80 -0.51 24.12
CA ASP A 10 -18.28 -0.70 22.76
C ASP A 10 -18.36 -2.17 22.29
N ILE A 11 -18.30 -3.14 23.21
CA ILE A 11 -18.59 -4.55 22.93
C ILE A 11 -20.09 -4.80 22.74
N ARG A 12 -20.93 -4.16 23.55
CA ARG A 12 -22.39 -4.38 23.51
C ARG A 12 -23.02 -3.93 22.21
N THR A 13 -22.53 -2.85 21.62
CA THR A 13 -23.08 -2.28 20.38
C THR A 13 -23.02 -3.27 19.20
N PRO A 14 -21.86 -3.82 18.80
CA PRO A 14 -21.80 -4.81 17.72
C PRO A 14 -22.50 -6.13 18.10
N MET A 15 -22.46 -6.56 19.37
CA MET A 15 -23.23 -7.74 19.82
C MET A 15 -24.73 -7.58 19.60
N ASN A 16 -25.29 -6.43 20.01
CA ASN A 16 -26.71 -6.14 19.81
C ASN A 16 -27.07 -6.07 18.31
N ALA A 17 -26.16 -5.53 17.47
CA ALA A 17 -26.33 -5.52 16.02
C ALA A 17 -26.37 -6.95 15.44
N ILE A 18 -25.44 -7.83 15.85
CA ILE A 18 -25.43 -9.25 15.45
C ILE A 18 -26.76 -9.92 15.82
N ILE A 19 -27.18 -9.80 17.08
CA ILE A 19 -28.44 -10.41 17.58
C ILE A 19 -29.65 -9.85 16.84
N GLY A 20 -29.73 -8.52 16.68
CA GLY A 20 -30.84 -7.84 16.00
C GLY A 20 -30.97 -8.24 14.53
N PHE A 21 -29.87 -8.20 13.76
CA PHE A 21 -29.88 -8.60 12.35
C PHE A 21 -30.11 -10.10 12.17
N THR A 22 -29.64 -10.95 13.08
CA THR A 22 -29.95 -12.38 13.08
C THR A 22 -31.45 -12.61 13.26
N THR A 23 -32.06 -11.93 14.23
CA THR A 23 -33.53 -12.01 14.48
C THR A 23 -34.32 -11.56 13.24
N LEU A 24 -33.89 -10.45 12.61
CA LEU A 24 -34.52 -9.95 11.38
C LEU A 24 -34.34 -10.91 10.20
N ALA A 25 -33.17 -11.52 10.05
CA ALA A 25 -32.90 -12.50 9.00
C ALA A 25 -33.80 -13.73 9.15
N VAL A 26 -33.94 -14.25 10.38
CA VAL A 26 -34.82 -15.39 10.68
C VAL A 26 -36.29 -15.05 10.41
N SER A 27 -36.74 -13.82 10.70
CA SER A 27 -38.14 -13.40 10.47
C SER A 27 -38.48 -13.16 8.98
N ARG A 28 -37.48 -13.12 8.08
CA ARG A 28 -37.64 -12.80 6.65
C ARG A 28 -36.93 -13.80 5.72
N LEU A 29 -36.95 -15.08 6.07
CA LEU A 29 -36.24 -16.13 5.31
C LEU A 29 -36.67 -16.23 3.83
N ASP A 30 -37.91 -15.83 3.53
CA ASP A 30 -38.44 -15.85 2.17
C ASP A 30 -37.92 -14.70 1.29
N ASP A 31 -37.39 -13.63 1.88
CA ASP A 31 -36.79 -12.48 1.17
C ASP A 31 -35.28 -12.61 1.12
N LYS A 32 -34.80 -13.32 0.11
CA LYS A 32 -33.34 -13.58 -0.11
C LYS A 32 -32.51 -12.31 -0.14
N LYS A 33 -33.05 -11.18 -0.66
CA LYS A 33 -32.31 -9.91 -0.75
C LYS A 33 -32.10 -9.29 0.62
N CYS A 34 -33.16 -9.24 1.43
CA CYS A 34 -33.08 -8.75 2.79
C CYS A 34 -32.20 -9.65 3.67
N VAL A 35 -32.31 -10.98 3.53
CA VAL A 35 -31.46 -11.91 4.27
C VAL A 35 -29.98 -11.72 3.92
N LYS A 36 -29.63 -11.53 2.64
CA LYS A 36 -28.24 -11.27 2.23
C LYS A 36 -27.71 -9.97 2.83
N ASP A 37 -28.51 -8.90 2.87
CA ASP A 37 -28.13 -7.62 3.49
C ASP A 37 -27.93 -7.79 5.01
N TYR A 38 -28.82 -8.50 5.71
CA TYR A 38 -28.66 -8.76 7.14
C TYR A 38 -27.41 -9.60 7.45
N LEU A 39 -27.12 -10.64 6.66
CA LEU A 39 -25.91 -11.44 6.82
C LEU A 39 -24.63 -10.61 6.60
N ALA A 40 -24.62 -9.71 5.63
CA ALA A 40 -23.50 -8.79 5.42
C ALA A 40 -23.29 -7.87 6.64
N LYS A 41 -24.37 -7.35 7.23
CA LYS A 41 -24.32 -6.53 8.46
C LYS A 41 -23.88 -7.32 9.69
N ILE A 42 -24.28 -8.59 9.81
CA ILE A 42 -23.84 -9.49 10.87
C ILE A 42 -22.32 -9.72 10.75
N LEU A 43 -21.84 -10.00 9.52
CA LEU A 43 -20.41 -10.21 9.27
C LEU A 43 -19.59 -8.97 9.59
N ALA A 44 -20.06 -7.79 9.17
CA ALA A 44 -19.41 -6.51 9.49
C ALA A 44 -19.33 -6.25 10.99
N ALA A 45 -20.45 -6.46 11.71
CA ALA A 45 -20.48 -6.31 13.16
C ALA A 45 -19.62 -7.34 13.89
N GLY A 46 -19.54 -8.57 13.38
CA GLY A 46 -18.64 -9.63 13.90
C GLY A 46 -17.16 -9.30 13.74
N ASN A 47 -16.77 -8.82 12.57
CA ASN A 47 -15.40 -8.38 12.29
C ASN A 47 -15.01 -7.17 13.16
N HIS A 48 -15.94 -6.22 13.35
CA HIS A 48 -15.71 -5.09 14.24
C HIS A 48 -15.53 -5.52 15.70
N LEU A 49 -16.35 -6.45 16.19
CA LEU A 49 -16.21 -7.01 17.54
C LEU A 49 -14.87 -7.73 17.73
N LEU A 50 -14.43 -8.49 16.73
CA LEU A 50 -13.14 -9.19 16.76
C LEU A 50 -11.97 -8.21 16.82
N SER A 51 -12.03 -7.13 16.04
CA SER A 51 -11.04 -6.04 16.09
C SER A 51 -10.96 -5.41 17.48
N LEU A 52 -12.11 -5.09 18.09
CA LEU A 52 -12.15 -4.53 19.44
C LEU A 52 -11.56 -5.46 20.49
N ILE A 53 -11.84 -6.76 20.40
CA ILE A 53 -11.27 -7.76 21.34
C ILE A 53 -9.75 -7.81 21.18
N ASN A 54 -9.24 -7.81 19.96
CA ASN A 54 -7.80 -7.81 19.70
C ASN A 54 -7.13 -6.54 20.23
N ASP A 55 -7.73 -5.37 20.02
CA ASP A 55 -7.23 -4.08 20.56
C ASP A 55 -7.15 -4.11 22.10
N ILE A 56 -8.15 -4.69 22.75
CA ILE A 56 -8.19 -4.84 24.22
C ILE A 56 -7.09 -5.79 24.70
N LEU A 57 -6.90 -6.92 24.01
CA LEU A 57 -5.85 -7.89 24.34
C LEU A 57 -4.46 -7.28 24.13
N ASP A 58 -4.28 -6.52 23.05
CA ASP A 58 -3.01 -5.80 22.80
C ASP A 58 -2.76 -4.76 23.90
N MET A 59 -3.77 -3.96 24.26
CA MET A 59 -3.64 -2.98 25.35
C MET A 59 -3.27 -3.63 26.68
N SER A 60 -3.89 -4.78 27.01
CA SER A 60 -3.55 -5.54 28.21
C SER A 60 -2.11 -6.07 28.20
N ARG A 61 -1.61 -6.51 27.04
CA ARG A 61 -0.22 -6.93 26.85
C ARG A 61 0.74 -5.75 26.99
N ILE A 62 0.36 -4.59 26.45
CA ILE A 62 1.09 -3.32 26.58
C ILE A 62 1.24 -2.94 28.06
N GLU A 63 0.14 -2.85 28.79
CA GLU A 63 0.14 -2.48 30.22
C GLU A 63 0.95 -3.45 31.10
N SER A 64 1.01 -4.72 30.71
CA SER A 64 1.81 -5.73 31.41
C SER A 64 3.27 -5.81 30.98
N GLY A 65 3.71 -4.99 29.99
CA GLY A 65 5.08 -5.00 29.46
C GLY A 65 5.47 -6.30 28.75
N LYS A 66 4.49 -7.07 28.26
CA LYS A 66 4.69 -8.43 27.71
C LYS A 66 4.65 -8.50 26.18
N ILE A 67 4.66 -7.39 25.49
CA ILE A 67 4.78 -7.46 24.02
C ILE A 67 6.21 -7.83 23.68
N GLN A 68 6.36 -8.96 23.02
CA GLN A 68 7.58 -9.39 22.35
C GLN A 68 7.36 -9.22 20.86
N LEU A 69 8.31 -8.60 20.18
CA LEU A 69 8.32 -8.53 18.72
C LEU A 69 8.79 -9.87 18.16
N ASP A 70 8.12 -10.33 17.12
CA ASP A 70 8.51 -11.52 16.35
C ASP A 70 9.20 -11.03 15.06
N GLU A 71 10.48 -10.70 15.17
CA GLU A 71 11.27 -10.19 14.07
C GLU A 71 11.63 -11.31 13.11
N THR A 72 11.16 -11.20 11.90
CA THR A 72 11.42 -12.12 10.78
C THR A 72 11.92 -11.34 9.57
N GLU A 73 12.50 -12.01 8.61
CA GLU A 73 12.83 -11.42 7.32
C GLU A 73 11.55 -11.02 6.58
N VAL A 74 11.47 -9.76 6.17
CA VAL A 74 10.28 -9.15 5.55
C VAL A 74 10.72 -8.29 4.39
N ASN A 75 10.07 -8.47 3.24
CA ASN A 75 10.20 -7.57 2.10
C ASN A 75 9.21 -6.41 2.26
N LEU A 76 9.70 -5.18 2.27
CA LEU A 76 8.88 -3.97 2.48
C LEU A 76 7.94 -3.68 1.30
N SER A 77 8.36 -4.01 0.08
CA SER A 77 7.51 -3.86 -1.11
C SER A 77 6.31 -4.80 -1.06
N ASP A 78 6.50 -6.04 -0.57
CA ASP A 78 5.40 -6.99 -0.36
C ASP A 78 4.41 -6.48 0.69
N VAL A 79 4.91 -5.87 1.77
CA VAL A 79 4.06 -5.24 2.80
C VAL A 79 3.19 -4.15 2.18
N LEU A 80 3.75 -3.25 1.38
CA LEU A 80 3.00 -2.20 0.70
C LEU A 80 1.94 -2.77 -0.25
N HIS A 81 2.29 -3.82 -1.00
CA HIS A 81 1.36 -4.49 -1.91
C HIS A 81 0.17 -5.14 -1.18
N GLU A 82 0.44 -5.84 -0.09
CA GLU A 82 -0.61 -6.42 0.76
C GLU A 82 -1.55 -5.34 1.32
N ILE A 83 -0.98 -4.27 1.88
CA ILE A 83 -1.73 -3.13 2.40
C ILE A 83 -2.62 -2.50 1.33
N LYS A 84 -2.06 -2.24 0.13
CA LYS A 84 -2.82 -1.72 -1.02
C LYS A 84 -4.04 -2.60 -1.32
N THR A 85 -3.83 -3.90 -1.39
CA THR A 85 -4.90 -4.86 -1.68
C THR A 85 -6.02 -4.79 -0.65
N ILE A 86 -5.67 -4.70 0.65
CA ILE A 86 -6.65 -4.66 1.74
C ILE A 86 -7.46 -3.37 1.73
N VAL A 87 -6.81 -2.21 1.53
CA VAL A 87 -7.49 -0.90 1.65
C VAL A 87 -8.25 -0.50 0.39
N SER A 88 -7.89 -1.03 -0.79
CA SER A 88 -8.45 -0.63 -2.09
C SER A 88 -9.99 -0.67 -2.13
N GLY A 89 -10.61 -1.69 -1.53
CA GLY A 89 -12.06 -1.79 -1.48
C GLY A 89 -12.75 -0.65 -0.74
N GLN A 90 -12.18 -0.20 0.38
CA GLN A 90 -12.71 0.90 1.19
C GLN A 90 -12.46 2.25 0.51
N ILE A 91 -11.29 2.42 -0.08
CA ILE A 91 -10.88 3.60 -0.86
C ILE A 91 -11.85 3.81 -2.02
N TYR A 92 -12.07 2.76 -2.83
CA TYR A 92 -12.99 2.79 -3.96
C TYR A 92 -14.44 3.09 -3.52
N ALA A 93 -14.93 2.40 -2.47
CA ALA A 93 -16.29 2.60 -1.96
C ALA A 93 -16.56 4.03 -1.48
N LYS A 94 -15.53 4.76 -1.06
CA LYS A 94 -15.60 6.14 -0.60
C LYS A 94 -15.14 7.15 -1.67
N GLN A 95 -14.83 6.70 -2.89
CA GLN A 95 -14.36 7.53 -4.00
C GLN A 95 -13.14 8.38 -3.63
N LEU A 96 -12.19 7.79 -2.89
CA LEU A 96 -10.94 8.45 -2.51
C LEU A 96 -9.86 8.11 -3.54
N GLU A 97 -8.86 8.99 -3.65
CA GLU A 97 -7.63 8.73 -4.39
C GLU A 97 -6.55 8.20 -3.45
N LEU A 98 -5.93 7.07 -3.79
CA LEU A 98 -4.81 6.51 -3.05
C LEU A 98 -3.54 6.58 -3.89
N TYR A 99 -2.56 7.31 -3.39
CA TYR A 99 -1.21 7.36 -3.96
C TYR A 99 -0.28 6.54 -3.06
N MET A 100 0.47 5.64 -3.67
CA MET A 100 1.48 4.85 -2.96
C MET A 100 2.80 4.95 -3.72
N ASP A 101 3.83 5.40 -3.04
CA ASP A 101 5.17 5.57 -3.61
C ASP A 101 6.23 4.96 -2.69
N ALA A 102 7.22 4.34 -3.32
CA ALA A 102 8.43 3.87 -2.69
C ALA A 102 9.60 4.50 -3.44
N MET A 103 10.26 5.47 -2.82
CA MET A 103 11.37 6.22 -3.41
C MET A 103 12.64 6.00 -2.58
N ASP A 104 13.77 5.91 -3.27
CA ASP A 104 15.08 5.75 -2.62
C ASP A 104 15.12 4.56 -1.62
N VAL A 105 14.43 3.46 -1.95
CA VAL A 105 14.47 2.20 -1.20
C VAL A 105 15.61 1.37 -1.78
N THR A 106 16.61 1.09 -0.97
CA THR A 106 17.82 0.35 -1.36
C THR A 106 17.90 -1.02 -0.69
N ASP A 107 17.25 -1.18 0.44
CA ASP A 107 17.30 -2.37 1.30
C ASP A 107 15.88 -2.87 1.59
N GLU A 108 15.21 -3.42 0.58
CA GLU A 108 13.80 -3.86 0.70
C GLU A 108 13.60 -5.01 1.69
N ASP A 109 14.64 -5.85 1.87
CA ASP A 109 14.60 -7.02 2.76
C ASP A 109 15.22 -6.66 4.12
N VAL A 110 14.38 -6.66 5.15
CA VAL A 110 14.74 -6.22 6.49
C VAL A 110 14.17 -7.17 7.55
N TYR A 111 14.76 -7.16 8.74
CA TYR A 111 14.20 -7.86 9.90
C TYR A 111 13.22 -6.96 10.63
N CYS A 112 11.95 -7.36 10.69
CA CYS A 112 10.94 -6.68 11.50
C CYS A 112 9.76 -7.62 11.85
N ASP A 113 8.89 -7.20 12.75
CA ASP A 113 7.60 -7.86 12.98
C ASP A 113 6.59 -7.39 11.95
N LYS A 114 6.41 -8.20 10.88
CA LYS A 114 5.47 -7.93 9.78
C LYS A 114 4.04 -7.68 10.28
N THR A 115 3.60 -8.48 11.25
CA THR A 115 2.23 -8.38 11.78
C THR A 115 2.00 -7.03 12.47
N ARG A 116 2.98 -6.60 13.26
CA ARG A 116 2.92 -5.31 13.97
C ARG A 116 3.08 -4.13 13.02
N LEU A 117 3.97 -4.23 12.02
CA LEU A 117 4.12 -3.21 11.00
C LEU A 117 2.82 -3.03 10.20
N ASN A 118 2.21 -4.14 9.77
CA ASN A 118 0.90 -4.12 9.10
C ASN A 118 -0.18 -3.52 10.00
N GLN A 119 -0.21 -3.85 11.29
CA GLN A 119 -1.17 -3.28 12.25
C GLN A 119 -1.05 -1.76 12.35
N VAL A 120 0.17 -1.23 12.42
CA VAL A 120 0.44 0.21 12.43
C VAL A 120 -0.07 0.87 11.15
N LEU A 121 0.32 0.36 9.98
CA LEU A 121 -0.09 0.93 8.69
C LEU A 121 -1.60 0.88 8.47
N MET A 122 -2.22 -0.26 8.79
CA MET A 122 -3.68 -0.44 8.69
C MET A 122 -4.43 0.52 9.60
N ASN A 123 -3.94 0.76 10.81
CA ASN A 123 -4.57 1.71 11.72
C ASN A 123 -4.50 3.15 11.18
N LEU A 124 -3.34 3.57 10.67
CA LEU A 124 -3.17 4.90 10.09
C LEU A 124 -4.02 5.09 8.83
N LEU A 125 -4.00 4.11 7.90
CA LEU A 125 -4.78 4.17 6.66
C LEU A 125 -6.30 4.08 6.90
N SER A 126 -6.72 3.27 7.86
CA SER A 126 -8.13 3.20 8.28
C SER A 126 -8.60 4.55 8.83
N ASN A 127 -7.78 5.21 9.66
CA ASN A 127 -8.07 6.54 10.16
C ASN A 127 -8.10 7.58 9.01
N ALA A 128 -7.11 7.57 8.11
CA ALA A 128 -7.09 8.43 6.94
C ALA A 128 -8.35 8.24 6.08
N THR A 129 -8.71 6.98 5.76
CA THR A 129 -9.93 6.66 5.01
C THR A 129 -11.19 7.14 5.72
N LYS A 130 -11.26 7.01 7.04
CA LYS A 130 -12.39 7.40 7.86
C LYS A 130 -12.61 8.91 7.85
N TYR A 131 -11.54 9.69 8.02
CA TYR A 131 -11.60 11.14 8.24
C TYR A 131 -11.37 11.98 6.99
N THR A 132 -11.05 11.39 5.87
CA THR A 132 -10.99 12.07 4.57
C THR A 132 -12.39 12.08 3.95
N PRO A 133 -12.93 13.23 3.52
CA PRO A 133 -14.22 13.30 2.84
C PRO A 133 -14.16 12.62 1.47
N GLU A 134 -15.33 12.27 0.93
CA GLU A 134 -15.48 11.74 -0.43
C GLU A 134 -14.79 12.65 -1.46
N GLY A 135 -14.06 12.07 -2.41
CA GLY A 135 -13.26 12.78 -3.41
C GLY A 135 -11.92 13.33 -2.87
N GLY A 136 -11.57 13.03 -1.63
CA GLY A 136 -10.26 13.39 -1.07
C GLY A 136 -9.15 12.41 -1.45
N SER A 137 -7.94 12.67 -0.97
CA SER A 137 -6.74 11.89 -1.29
C SER A 137 -6.00 11.42 -0.05
N ILE A 138 -5.40 10.25 -0.17
CA ILE A 138 -4.52 9.64 0.83
C ILE A 138 -3.22 9.26 0.12
N GLN A 139 -2.09 9.54 0.75
CA GLN A 139 -0.77 9.17 0.26
C GLN A 139 -0.05 8.31 1.31
N LEU A 140 0.50 7.18 0.88
CA LEU A 140 1.42 6.36 1.65
C LEU A 140 2.78 6.36 0.94
N SER A 141 3.81 6.88 1.61
CA SER A 141 5.16 6.94 1.07
C SER A 141 6.12 6.13 1.94
N LEU A 142 6.98 5.36 1.29
CA LEU A 142 8.11 4.65 1.88
C LEU A 142 9.40 5.21 1.28
N PHE A 143 10.37 5.55 2.11
CA PHE A 143 11.73 5.89 1.66
C PHE A 143 12.75 5.53 2.73
N GLU A 144 14.00 5.44 2.33
CA GLU A 144 15.10 5.02 3.18
C GLU A 144 16.24 6.02 3.20
N GLU A 145 16.96 6.04 4.30
CA GLU A 145 18.22 6.76 4.45
C GLU A 145 19.22 5.96 5.28
N ALA A 146 20.47 6.39 5.30
CA ALA A 146 21.50 5.76 6.11
C ALA A 146 21.16 5.80 7.61
N SER A 147 21.16 4.64 8.26
CA SER A 147 20.87 4.56 9.69
C SER A 147 22.03 5.06 10.54
N PRO A 148 21.79 5.84 11.59
CA PRO A 148 22.82 6.19 12.58
C PRO A 148 23.27 5.00 13.43
N ARG A 149 22.56 3.85 13.36
CA ARG A 149 22.94 2.60 14.07
C ARG A 149 24.08 1.84 13.38
N GLY A 150 24.47 2.23 12.15
CA GLY A 150 25.55 1.63 11.39
C GLY A 150 25.10 1.00 10.07
N GLU A 151 26.05 0.45 9.31
CA GLU A 151 25.85 -0.04 7.93
C GLU A 151 24.91 -1.25 7.83
N ASN A 152 24.78 -2.03 8.92
CA ASN A 152 23.86 -3.18 8.98
C ASN A 152 22.39 -2.78 9.19
N PHE A 153 22.12 -1.49 9.34
CA PHE A 153 20.78 -0.97 9.54
C PHE A 153 20.43 0.02 8.43
N VAL A 154 19.15 0.06 8.09
CA VAL A 154 18.57 1.09 7.23
C VAL A 154 17.54 1.88 8.02
N ARG A 155 17.54 3.18 7.85
CA ARG A 155 16.49 4.03 8.44
C ARG A 155 15.33 4.13 7.48
N THR A 156 14.26 3.45 7.84
CA THR A 156 13.03 3.38 7.06
C THR A 156 12.04 4.43 7.54
N HIS A 157 11.52 5.19 6.60
CA HIS A 157 10.50 6.20 6.80
C HIS A 157 9.19 5.77 6.15
N LEU A 158 8.12 5.79 6.92
CA LEU A 158 6.76 5.53 6.47
C LEU A 158 5.92 6.79 6.73
N LYS A 159 5.34 7.36 5.68
CA LYS A 159 4.47 8.54 5.80
C LYS A 159 3.07 8.20 5.32
N VAL A 160 2.08 8.50 6.14
CA VAL A 160 0.66 8.45 5.76
C VAL A 160 0.12 9.86 5.85
N LYS A 161 -0.30 10.41 4.73
CA LYS A 161 -0.84 11.75 4.60
C LYS A 161 -2.24 11.71 4.02
N ASP A 162 -3.14 12.49 4.59
CA ASP A 162 -4.49 12.70 4.08
C ASP A 162 -4.81 14.19 3.96
N ASN A 163 -5.77 14.54 3.12
CA ASN A 163 -6.34 15.88 3.02
C ASN A 163 -7.70 15.99 3.71
N GLY A 164 -7.90 15.22 4.79
CA GLY A 164 -9.13 15.14 5.55
C GLY A 164 -9.41 16.34 6.46
N ILE A 165 -10.26 16.11 7.46
CA ILE A 165 -10.70 17.16 8.40
C ILE A 165 -9.59 17.70 9.31
N GLY A 166 -8.47 16.98 9.43
CA GLY A 166 -7.40 17.32 10.35
C GLY A 166 -7.80 17.27 11.83
N MET A 167 -6.90 17.74 12.69
CA MET A 167 -7.06 17.70 14.14
C MET A 167 -6.78 19.05 14.77
N SER A 168 -7.45 19.34 15.91
CA SER A 168 -7.15 20.53 16.70
C SER A 168 -5.87 20.35 17.52
N PRO A 169 -5.17 21.44 17.88
CA PRO A 169 -3.97 21.38 18.71
C PRO A 169 -4.22 20.71 20.08
N GLU A 170 -5.42 20.91 20.64
CA GLU A 170 -5.82 20.31 21.92
C GLU A 170 -5.99 18.79 21.82
N PHE A 171 -6.53 18.32 20.68
CA PHE A 171 -6.67 16.89 20.43
C PHE A 171 -5.32 16.21 20.13
N LEU A 172 -4.43 16.88 19.39
CA LEU A 172 -3.08 16.37 19.12
C LEU A 172 -2.29 16.06 20.40
N GLN A 173 -2.46 16.87 21.47
CA GLN A 173 -1.79 16.62 22.74
C GLN A 173 -2.25 15.35 23.44
N ARG A 174 -3.44 14.85 23.11
CA ARG A 174 -4.08 13.69 23.75
C ARG A 174 -4.29 12.51 22.81
N ILE A 175 -3.78 12.57 21.57
CA ILE A 175 -4.06 11.56 20.53
C ILE A 175 -3.60 10.15 20.92
N TYR A 176 -2.57 10.04 21.74
CA TYR A 176 -2.03 8.76 22.24
C TYR A 176 -2.66 8.31 23.56
N GLU A 177 -3.51 9.12 24.17
CA GLU A 177 -4.24 8.70 25.37
C GLU A 177 -5.29 7.64 24.98
N SER A 178 -5.32 6.55 25.72
CA SER A 178 -6.30 5.49 25.52
C SER A 178 -7.72 6.05 25.62
N TYR A 179 -8.59 5.68 24.66
CA TYR A 179 -9.97 6.16 24.56
C TYR A 179 -10.14 7.64 24.21
N SER A 180 -9.08 8.30 23.74
CA SER A 180 -9.17 9.67 23.27
C SER A 180 -9.97 9.73 21.96
N ARG A 181 -11.02 10.56 21.95
CA ARG A 181 -11.85 10.85 20.77
C ARG A 181 -11.97 12.35 20.61
N ALA A 182 -12.02 12.84 19.39
CA ALA A 182 -12.29 14.25 19.13
C ALA A 182 -13.77 14.55 19.46
N ASP A 183 -14.00 15.50 20.38
CA ASP A 183 -15.33 15.87 20.92
C ASP A 183 -16.23 16.66 19.96
N GLU A 184 -15.84 16.83 18.68
CA GLU A 184 -16.61 17.67 17.77
C GLU A 184 -17.92 16.99 17.33
N ALA A 185 -19.03 17.71 17.46
CA ALA A 185 -20.39 17.31 17.12
C ALA A 185 -20.58 16.84 15.66
N ARG A 186 -19.60 17.02 14.79
CA ARG A 186 -19.57 16.55 13.39
C ARG A 186 -19.12 15.09 13.26
N ILE A 187 -18.54 14.51 14.31
CA ILE A 187 -17.91 13.16 14.30
C ILE A 187 -18.82 12.11 14.95
N HIS A 188 -20.02 12.48 15.39
CA HIS A 188 -20.97 11.62 16.14
C HIS A 188 -21.42 10.30 15.45
N LYS A 189 -20.91 10.00 14.24
CA LYS A 189 -21.23 8.73 13.52
C LYS A 189 -20.03 7.83 13.28
N THR A 190 -18.83 8.19 13.76
CA THR A 190 -17.63 7.42 13.45
C THR A 190 -17.28 6.45 14.57
N GLU A 191 -17.45 5.15 14.30
CA GLU A 191 -17.15 4.03 15.20
C GLU A 191 -15.63 3.88 15.45
N GLY A 192 -15.24 3.48 16.67
CA GLY A 192 -13.87 3.13 17.03
C GLY A 192 -13.62 3.29 18.53
N ALA A 193 -12.89 2.36 19.15
CA ALA A 193 -12.62 2.32 20.59
C ALA A 193 -11.67 3.43 21.10
N GLY A 194 -10.99 4.17 20.19
CA GLY A 194 -9.98 5.16 20.59
C GLY A 194 -8.69 4.53 21.15
N LEU A 195 -8.44 3.26 20.85
CA LEU A 195 -7.23 2.54 21.27
C LEU A 195 -6.14 2.49 20.19
N GLY A 196 -6.52 2.60 18.91
CA GLY A 196 -5.62 2.38 17.79
C GLY A 196 -4.36 3.24 17.84
N MET A 197 -4.47 4.54 18.13
CA MET A 197 -3.31 5.43 18.17
C MET A 197 -2.38 5.15 19.36
N ALA A 198 -2.93 4.76 20.52
CA ALA A 198 -2.13 4.33 21.67
C ALA A 198 -1.36 3.04 21.34
N ILE A 199 -2.01 2.07 20.70
CA ILE A 199 -1.39 0.82 20.24
C ILE A 199 -0.31 1.11 19.19
N THR A 200 -0.60 1.97 18.20
CA THR A 200 0.36 2.39 17.17
C THR A 200 1.62 2.98 17.80
N LYS A 201 1.46 3.94 18.71
CA LYS A 201 2.59 4.58 19.41
C LYS A 201 3.44 3.53 20.14
N TYR A 202 2.79 2.62 20.86
CA TYR A 202 3.48 1.59 21.60
C TYR A 202 4.25 0.62 20.69
N ILE A 203 3.65 0.17 19.59
CA ILE A 203 4.31 -0.72 18.62
C ILE A 203 5.55 -0.02 18.04
N VAL A 204 5.41 1.23 17.58
CA VAL A 204 6.52 2.00 17.02
C VAL A 204 7.63 2.17 18.05
N ASP A 205 7.30 2.48 19.31
CA ASP A 205 8.28 2.60 20.41
C ASP A 205 8.98 1.25 20.69
N ALA A 206 8.22 0.14 20.68
CA ALA A 206 8.77 -1.21 20.85
C ALA A 206 9.73 -1.60 19.71
N MET A 207 9.45 -1.14 18.48
CA MET A 207 10.35 -1.29 17.32
C MET A 207 11.56 -0.32 17.36
N GLY A 208 11.70 0.47 18.43
CA GLY A 208 12.79 1.47 18.57
C GLY A 208 12.63 2.68 17.65
N GLY A 209 11.45 2.90 17.10
CA GLY A 209 11.13 3.98 16.18
C GLY A 209 10.55 5.21 16.85
N THR A 210 10.23 6.21 16.03
CA THR A 210 9.51 7.43 16.42
C THR A 210 8.31 7.66 15.51
N ILE A 211 7.32 8.38 16.01
CA ILE A 211 6.16 8.80 15.23
C ILE A 211 5.91 10.30 15.46
N ASP A 212 5.98 11.07 14.38
CA ASP A 212 5.70 12.48 14.33
C ASP A 212 4.37 12.74 13.64
N ILE A 213 3.62 13.75 14.09
CA ILE A 213 2.31 14.09 13.57
C ILE A 213 2.27 15.57 13.21
N GLN A 214 1.86 15.86 11.98
CA GLN A 214 1.52 17.21 11.53
C GLN A 214 0.05 17.20 11.12
N SER A 215 -0.74 18.06 11.76
CA SER A 215 -2.17 18.16 11.43
C SER A 215 -2.68 19.56 11.68
N GLU A 216 -3.57 20.00 10.80
CA GLU A 216 -4.27 21.28 10.91
C GLU A 216 -5.72 21.09 10.50
N LEU A 217 -6.65 21.69 11.25
CA LEU A 217 -8.08 21.60 10.96
C LEU A 217 -8.40 22.01 9.53
N ASN A 218 -9.15 21.13 8.83
CA ASN A 218 -9.57 21.26 7.45
C ASN A 218 -8.43 21.27 6.41
N LYS A 219 -7.21 20.86 6.77
CA LYS A 219 -6.09 20.68 5.85
C LYS A 219 -5.60 19.25 5.77
N GLY A 220 -6.00 18.40 6.72
CA GLY A 220 -5.62 17.00 6.78
C GLY A 220 -4.56 16.70 7.83
N THR A 221 -4.02 15.49 7.76
CA THR A 221 -3.04 14.95 8.71
C THR A 221 -1.92 14.25 7.98
N GLU A 222 -0.70 14.38 8.48
CA GLU A 222 0.46 13.61 8.07
C GLU A 222 1.06 12.92 9.31
N PHE A 223 1.12 11.61 9.27
CA PHE A 223 1.88 10.78 10.20
C PHE A 223 3.20 10.38 9.56
N HIS A 224 4.29 10.57 10.27
CA HIS A 224 5.61 10.19 9.84
C HIS A 224 6.24 9.26 10.88
N ILE A 225 6.45 8.02 10.50
CA ILE A 225 7.11 6.99 11.29
C ILE A 225 8.54 6.83 10.80
N THR A 226 9.48 6.76 11.73
CA THR A 226 10.90 6.49 11.46
C THR A 226 11.34 5.31 12.29
N ILE A 227 11.89 4.27 11.65
CA ILE A 227 12.36 3.06 12.31
C ILE A 227 13.73 2.68 11.72
N ASP A 228 14.71 2.36 12.56
CA ASP A 228 15.98 1.78 12.11
C ASP A 228 15.84 0.25 12.08
N LEU A 229 15.69 -0.34 10.90
CA LEU A 229 15.53 -1.78 10.70
C LEU A 229 16.88 -2.43 10.38
N GLU A 230 17.11 -3.63 10.89
CA GLU A 230 18.27 -4.42 10.53
C GLU A 230 18.05 -4.98 9.11
N LYS A 231 19.05 -4.80 8.24
CA LYS A 231 19.02 -5.32 6.88
C LYS A 231 19.06 -6.84 6.94
N ALA A 232 18.17 -7.50 6.23
CA ALA A 232 18.35 -8.91 5.99
C ALA A 232 19.62 -9.06 5.15
N ALA A 233 20.53 -9.90 5.61
CA ALA A 233 21.72 -10.18 4.83
C ALA A 233 21.20 -10.78 3.51
N LEU A 234 21.27 -9.99 2.44
CA LEU A 234 21.07 -10.53 1.12
C LEU A 234 21.99 -11.73 1.00
N LEU A 235 21.45 -12.92 0.84
CA LEU A 235 22.13 -13.93 0.07
C LEU A 235 22.15 -13.38 -1.36
N GLU A 236 22.94 -12.32 -1.54
CA GLU A 236 23.31 -11.82 -2.84
C GLU A 236 24.09 -12.93 -3.56
N ALA A 237 23.39 -13.82 -4.19
CA ALA A 237 23.77 -14.06 -5.54
C ALA A 237 23.38 -12.76 -6.27
N ASP A 238 24.32 -11.84 -6.42
CA ASP A 238 24.15 -10.70 -7.31
C ASP A 238 23.42 -11.23 -8.55
N MET A 239 22.16 -10.85 -8.76
CA MET A 239 21.45 -11.26 -9.96
C MET A 239 22.09 -10.46 -11.10
N VAL A 240 23.24 -10.97 -11.58
CA VAL A 240 23.87 -10.42 -12.76
C VAL A 240 23.22 -11.10 -13.96
N LEU A 241 22.33 -10.37 -14.61
CA LEU A 241 21.79 -10.83 -15.89
C LEU A 241 22.90 -10.83 -16.95
N PRO A 242 22.79 -11.70 -17.96
CA PRO A 242 23.68 -11.59 -19.12
C PRO A 242 23.60 -10.17 -19.71
N PRO A 243 24.65 -9.69 -20.40
CA PRO A 243 24.68 -8.34 -20.98
C PRO A 243 23.71 -8.21 -22.17
N TRP A 244 22.44 -8.48 -21.88
CA TRP A 244 21.35 -8.38 -22.86
C TRP A 244 21.14 -6.92 -23.27
N ASN A 245 20.80 -6.71 -24.52
CA ASN A 245 20.31 -5.41 -24.98
C ASN A 245 18.83 -5.30 -24.68
N MET A 246 18.43 -4.33 -23.89
CA MET A 246 17.03 -4.06 -23.56
C MET A 246 16.63 -2.66 -23.99
N LEU A 247 15.40 -2.55 -24.50
CA LEU A 247 14.80 -1.26 -24.84
C LEU A 247 13.64 -0.97 -23.87
N VAL A 248 13.69 0.20 -23.25
CA VAL A 248 12.60 0.75 -22.45
C VAL A 248 11.90 1.81 -23.29
N VAL A 249 10.58 1.69 -23.44
CA VAL A 249 9.75 2.62 -24.22
C VAL A 249 8.66 3.15 -23.30
N ASP A 250 8.74 4.43 -22.95
CA ASP A 250 7.82 5.11 -22.06
C ASP A 250 7.90 6.61 -22.35
N ASP A 251 6.79 7.35 -22.24
CA ASP A 251 6.79 8.79 -22.51
C ASP A 251 7.29 9.62 -21.32
N ASP A 252 7.39 9.03 -20.13
CA ASP A 252 8.02 9.64 -18.96
C ASP A 252 9.55 9.48 -19.00
N ALA A 253 10.24 10.60 -19.22
CA ALA A 253 11.70 10.62 -19.26
C ALA A 253 12.36 10.25 -17.92
N VAL A 254 11.72 10.54 -16.79
CA VAL A 254 12.24 10.24 -15.45
C VAL A 254 12.13 8.74 -15.20
N LEU A 255 11.00 8.15 -15.53
CA LEU A 255 10.76 6.71 -15.41
C LEU A 255 11.71 5.92 -16.31
N CYS A 256 11.88 6.35 -17.57
CA CYS A 256 12.87 5.80 -18.48
C CYS A 256 14.29 5.81 -17.90
N GLN A 257 14.70 6.93 -17.32
CA GLN A 257 16.05 7.08 -16.77
C GLN A 257 16.26 6.20 -15.54
N THR A 258 15.27 6.10 -14.68
CA THR A 258 15.29 5.23 -13.50
C THR A 258 15.35 3.76 -13.89
N ALA A 259 14.48 3.32 -14.82
CA ALA A 259 14.46 1.94 -15.32
C ALA A 259 15.81 1.55 -15.98
N VAL A 260 16.35 2.43 -16.84
CA VAL A 260 17.66 2.19 -17.47
C VAL A 260 18.78 2.10 -16.44
N SER A 261 18.76 2.93 -15.40
CA SER A 261 19.76 2.89 -14.34
C SER A 261 19.69 1.59 -13.53
N ALA A 262 18.48 1.17 -13.17
CA ALA A 262 18.24 -0.09 -12.44
C ALA A 262 18.67 -1.32 -13.28
N LEU A 263 18.32 -1.35 -14.57
CA LEU A 263 18.72 -2.44 -15.47
C LEU A 263 20.25 -2.51 -15.66
N LYS A 264 20.92 -1.36 -15.74
CA LYS A 264 22.38 -1.32 -15.83
C LYS A 264 23.08 -1.79 -14.57
N SER A 265 22.51 -1.54 -13.38
CA SER A 265 23.12 -2.01 -12.12
C SER A 265 23.15 -3.53 -12.01
N ILE A 266 22.25 -4.24 -12.71
CA ILE A 266 22.21 -5.72 -12.79
C ILE A 266 22.88 -6.30 -14.04
N GLY A 267 23.72 -5.50 -14.75
CA GLY A 267 24.55 -5.95 -15.87
C GLY A 267 23.92 -5.86 -17.26
N VAL A 268 22.69 -5.33 -17.38
CA VAL A 268 21.97 -5.24 -18.67
C VAL A 268 22.39 -4.00 -19.47
N ASN A 269 22.53 -4.12 -20.79
CA ASN A 269 22.74 -3.01 -21.71
C ASN A 269 21.39 -2.35 -22.06
N ALA A 270 20.87 -1.53 -21.15
CA ALA A 270 19.59 -0.87 -21.34
C ALA A 270 19.71 0.49 -22.01
N GLU A 271 18.80 0.80 -22.92
CA GLU A 271 18.57 2.12 -23.50
C GLU A 271 17.07 2.43 -23.52
N SER A 272 16.70 3.70 -23.62
CA SER A 272 15.30 4.12 -23.61
C SER A 272 14.94 5.04 -24.75
N THR A 273 13.64 5.13 -25.01
CA THR A 273 13.05 6.08 -25.97
C THR A 273 11.66 6.49 -25.50
N LEU A 274 11.26 7.72 -25.85
CA LEU A 274 10.05 8.35 -25.34
C LEU A 274 8.85 8.25 -26.30
N SER A 275 8.96 7.49 -27.40
CA SER A 275 7.88 7.35 -28.37
C SER A 275 7.97 6.04 -29.14
N GLY A 276 6.82 5.56 -29.60
CA GLY A 276 6.71 4.34 -30.41
C GLY A 276 7.44 4.44 -31.75
N GLU A 277 7.37 5.59 -32.43
CA GLU A 277 8.09 5.81 -33.69
C GLU A 277 9.61 5.69 -33.52
N SER A 278 10.13 6.28 -32.44
CA SER A 278 11.54 6.19 -32.11
C SER A 278 11.96 4.78 -31.73
N ALA A 279 11.09 4.03 -31.01
CA ALA A 279 11.31 2.63 -30.67
C ALA A 279 11.44 1.78 -31.93
N MET A 280 10.50 1.89 -32.86
CA MET A 280 10.51 1.15 -34.12
C MET A 280 11.76 1.46 -34.95
N LYS A 281 12.17 2.72 -35.04
CA LYS A 281 13.41 3.11 -35.72
C LYS A 281 14.66 2.43 -35.13
N ARG A 282 14.77 2.40 -33.79
CA ARG A 282 15.90 1.75 -33.11
C ARG A 282 15.89 0.23 -33.28
N ILE A 283 14.72 -0.41 -33.18
CA ILE A 283 14.57 -1.85 -33.37
C ILE A 283 15.02 -2.23 -34.79
N VAL A 284 14.52 -1.54 -35.82
CA VAL A 284 14.93 -1.76 -37.22
C VAL A 284 16.45 -1.55 -37.43
N GLN A 285 16.99 -0.50 -36.83
CA GLN A 285 18.41 -0.20 -36.95
C GLN A 285 19.27 -1.30 -36.33
N ARG A 286 18.95 -1.77 -35.12
CA ARG A 286 19.69 -2.84 -34.45
C ARG A 286 19.54 -4.18 -35.15
N HIS A 287 18.38 -4.48 -35.67
CA HIS A 287 18.16 -5.70 -36.48
C HIS A 287 19.06 -5.74 -37.72
N ARG A 288 19.19 -4.62 -38.43
CA ARG A 288 20.09 -4.52 -39.58
C ARG A 288 21.58 -4.70 -39.21
N GLN A 289 21.90 -4.44 -37.95
CA GLN A 289 23.28 -4.61 -37.43
C GLN A 289 23.52 -5.98 -36.81
N HIS A 290 22.53 -6.90 -36.85
CA HIS A 290 22.56 -8.21 -36.20
C HIS A 290 22.81 -8.09 -34.67
N ASN A 291 22.29 -7.05 -34.07
CA ASN A 291 22.43 -6.76 -32.63
C ASN A 291 21.05 -6.45 -32.01
N ASP A 292 20.16 -7.40 -32.14
CA ASP A 292 18.76 -7.26 -31.70
C ASP A 292 18.63 -7.03 -30.20
N TYR A 293 17.51 -6.44 -29.80
CA TYR A 293 17.11 -6.42 -28.42
C TYR A 293 16.63 -7.81 -27.99
N GLN A 294 17.06 -8.24 -26.81
CA GLN A 294 16.64 -9.50 -26.21
C GLN A 294 15.32 -9.35 -25.45
N ILE A 295 14.99 -8.12 -24.98
CA ILE A 295 13.73 -7.83 -24.31
C ILE A 295 13.35 -6.38 -24.63
N ILE A 296 12.05 -6.12 -24.77
CA ILE A 296 11.49 -4.78 -24.91
C ILE A 296 10.50 -4.57 -23.77
N LEU A 297 10.71 -3.54 -22.95
CA LEU A 297 9.76 -3.03 -21.97
C LEU A 297 8.98 -1.90 -22.63
N LEU A 298 7.68 -2.02 -22.70
CA LEU A 298 6.82 -1.14 -23.49
C LEU A 298 5.68 -0.62 -22.65
N ASP A 299 5.57 0.70 -22.50
CA ASP A 299 4.38 1.28 -21.91
C ASP A 299 3.17 1.10 -22.82
N TRP A 300 2.01 0.87 -22.17
CA TRP A 300 0.73 0.72 -22.85
C TRP A 300 0.38 1.98 -23.64
N LYS A 301 0.57 3.15 -23.04
CA LYS A 301 0.00 4.41 -23.56
C LYS A 301 1.10 5.41 -23.91
N LEU A 302 1.49 5.43 -25.16
CA LEU A 302 2.42 6.39 -25.69
C LEU A 302 1.72 7.50 -26.48
N PRO A 303 2.32 8.69 -26.60
CA PRO A 303 1.66 9.84 -27.21
C PRO A 303 1.40 9.70 -28.70
N ASP A 304 2.16 8.87 -29.41
CA ASP A 304 2.13 8.70 -30.85
C ASP A 304 1.46 7.41 -31.33
N MET A 305 1.55 6.33 -30.56
CA MET A 305 0.91 5.07 -30.85
C MET A 305 0.74 4.20 -29.60
N ASP A 306 -0.27 3.37 -29.61
CA ASP A 306 -0.60 2.42 -28.57
C ASP A 306 0.43 1.28 -28.49
N GLY A 307 0.77 0.83 -27.30
CA GLY A 307 1.74 -0.24 -27.07
C GLY A 307 1.39 -1.55 -27.77
N LEU A 308 0.09 -1.89 -27.88
CA LEU A 308 -0.36 -3.06 -28.66
C LEU A 308 -0.08 -2.92 -30.15
N GLN A 309 -0.23 -1.71 -30.69
CA GLN A 309 0.06 -1.45 -32.10
C GLN A 309 1.56 -1.65 -32.38
N ILE A 310 2.42 -1.16 -31.49
CA ILE A 310 3.87 -1.36 -31.58
C ILE A 310 4.21 -2.85 -31.50
N ALA A 311 3.63 -3.57 -30.54
CA ALA A 311 3.85 -5.01 -30.40
C ALA A 311 3.44 -5.78 -31.65
N ARG A 312 2.26 -5.50 -32.21
CA ARG A 312 1.79 -6.09 -33.48
C ARG A 312 2.72 -5.79 -34.64
N GLU A 313 3.27 -4.59 -34.72
CA GLU A 313 4.20 -4.18 -35.79
C GLU A 313 5.57 -4.88 -35.63
N ILE A 314 6.08 -5.02 -34.40
CA ILE A 314 7.27 -5.82 -34.10
C ILE A 314 7.03 -7.28 -34.49
N ARG A 315 5.90 -7.88 -34.11
CA ARG A 315 5.56 -9.28 -34.47
C ARG A 315 5.47 -9.49 -35.97
N ARG A 316 4.88 -8.54 -36.68
CA ARG A 316 4.76 -8.61 -38.16
C ARG A 316 6.11 -8.50 -38.86
N SER A 317 7.02 -7.68 -38.32
CA SER A 317 8.29 -7.36 -38.98
C SER A 317 9.42 -8.30 -38.57
N PHE A 318 9.43 -8.79 -37.31
CA PHE A 318 10.57 -9.51 -36.70
C PHE A 318 10.17 -10.86 -36.08
N GLY A 319 8.89 -11.25 -36.18
CA GLY A 319 8.40 -12.52 -35.60
C GLY A 319 8.23 -12.49 -34.10
N SER A 320 8.16 -13.67 -33.47
CA SER A 320 7.88 -13.84 -32.05
C SER A 320 9.12 -14.01 -31.17
N GLU A 321 10.32 -13.88 -31.73
CA GLU A 321 11.55 -14.21 -30.99
C GLU A 321 11.94 -13.18 -29.92
N ILE A 322 11.50 -11.92 -30.07
CA ILE A 322 11.82 -10.86 -29.09
C ILE A 322 10.70 -10.82 -28.03
N PRO A 323 10.97 -11.15 -26.76
CA PRO A 323 10.02 -10.96 -25.67
C PRO A 323 9.63 -9.48 -25.51
N ILE A 324 8.32 -9.22 -25.44
CA ILE A 324 7.78 -7.89 -25.17
C ILE A 324 7.04 -7.97 -23.85
N LEU A 325 7.45 -7.15 -22.89
CA LEU A 325 6.79 -6.97 -21.61
C LEU A 325 6.04 -5.63 -21.66
N LEU A 326 4.72 -5.69 -21.57
CA LEU A 326 3.90 -4.50 -21.53
C LEU A 326 3.74 -4.03 -20.08
N ILE A 327 3.97 -2.76 -19.84
CA ILE A 327 3.79 -2.12 -18.54
C ILE A 327 2.56 -1.22 -18.63
N SER A 328 1.67 -1.30 -17.65
CA SER A 328 0.47 -0.48 -17.62
C SER A 328 0.07 -0.13 -16.19
N ALA A 329 -0.37 1.10 -15.98
CA ALA A 329 -1.03 1.54 -14.76
C ALA A 329 -2.52 1.16 -14.70
N TYR A 330 -3.08 0.57 -15.76
CA TYR A 330 -4.49 0.20 -15.89
C TYR A 330 -4.72 -1.27 -15.57
N ASP A 331 -5.96 -1.62 -15.20
CA ASP A 331 -6.38 -3.00 -14.93
C ASP A 331 -6.30 -3.85 -16.22
N TRP A 332 -5.55 -4.95 -16.14
CA TRP A 332 -5.26 -5.87 -17.25
C TRP A 332 -6.45 -6.68 -17.73
N THR A 333 -7.47 -6.85 -16.87
CA THR A 333 -8.60 -7.75 -17.15
C THR A 333 -9.41 -7.40 -18.41
N GLU A 334 -9.40 -6.14 -18.81
CA GLU A 334 -10.12 -5.70 -20.02
C GLU A 334 -9.34 -5.95 -21.32
N PHE A 335 -8.03 -6.13 -21.26
CA PHE A 335 -7.14 -6.15 -22.43
C PHE A 335 -6.28 -7.43 -22.55
N GLU A 336 -6.45 -8.39 -21.64
CA GLU A 336 -5.63 -9.62 -21.60
C GLU A 336 -5.71 -10.42 -22.91
N GLU A 337 -6.91 -10.56 -23.50
CA GLU A 337 -7.10 -11.26 -24.77
C GLU A 337 -6.40 -10.55 -25.92
N GLU A 338 -6.51 -9.22 -26.01
CA GLU A 338 -5.88 -8.44 -27.07
C GLU A 338 -4.33 -8.46 -26.96
N ALA A 339 -3.78 -8.44 -25.73
CA ALA A 339 -2.35 -8.55 -25.49
C ALA A 339 -1.82 -9.92 -25.91
N ARG A 340 -2.52 -10.99 -25.59
CA ARG A 340 -2.16 -12.35 -26.04
C ARG A 340 -2.22 -12.50 -27.56
N GLU A 341 -3.22 -11.94 -28.21
CA GLU A 341 -3.31 -11.92 -29.68
C GLU A 341 -2.19 -11.11 -30.33
N ALA A 342 -1.72 -10.05 -29.66
CA ALA A 342 -0.57 -9.27 -30.10
C ALA A 342 0.78 -9.98 -29.86
N GLY A 343 0.79 -11.14 -29.19
CA GLY A 343 2.00 -11.91 -28.89
C GLY A 343 2.83 -11.34 -27.75
N ILE A 344 2.15 -10.75 -26.76
CA ILE A 344 2.75 -10.21 -25.53
C ILE A 344 2.63 -11.24 -24.42
#